data_8af7717a00726ef2fd8e36de98a9a528
#
_entry.id   8af7717a00726ef2fd8e36de98a9a528
#
_cell.length_a   1.000
_cell.length_b   1.000
_cell.length_c   1.000
_cell.angle_alpha   90.00
_cell.angle_beta   90.00
_cell.angle_gamma   90.00
#
_symmetry.space_group_name_H-M   'P 1'
#
loop_
_entity.id
_entity.type
_entity.pdbx_description
1 polymer ?
#
loop_
_entity_poly.entity_id
_entity_poly.type
_entity_poly.pdbx_seq_one_letter_code
_entity_poly.pdbx_strand_id
1 'polypeptide(L)'
;MTRVMNHGRLSIRSIASASTTPASSAYPTPTSSSYPSAYPSEDEDEGKKPTKSRPIFAFLSLPSEIRNHIYSLVFANAPPVIDLDPNTFSLLHRHKLLALFSVSRQVHSEATHHFFSTHTFRLFPTYPGRYFKTKKPLLARLPVHYRASLTNLELRLGPGWNNPPRGWVVNDALGLADCTNLRVLKVFVECDPSNGIFKGFRAGDGFYERFSQGLLEDVLKEVPSVRVVEFDAYKSVMRNGDMIAGLVEVAARFEKVVGWGPEREWEKDNPHAWLDAILIPDDEEPIKDIKVANSIAVAS
;
A
#
# COMPACT_ATOMS: atom_id res chain seq x y z
N MET A 1 59.54 26.96 -2.13
CA MET A 1 58.96 27.42 -3.42
C MET A 1 57.50 27.01 -3.47
N THR A 2 56.64 27.93 -3.08
CA THR A 2 55.21 27.74 -2.89
C THR A 2 54.49 28.22 -4.14
N ARG A 3 53.74 27.34 -4.81
CA ARG A 3 52.95 27.71 -6.00
C ARG A 3 51.46 27.77 -5.63
N VAL A 4 50.97 29.00 -5.51
CA VAL A 4 49.60 29.36 -5.31
C VAL A 4 48.82 29.16 -6.62
N MET A 5 47.76 28.34 -6.63
CA MET A 5 46.84 28.24 -7.75
C MET A 5 45.57 29.05 -7.46
N ASN A 6 45.31 29.96 -8.35
CA ASN A 6 44.25 30.94 -8.38
C ASN A 6 42.91 30.26 -8.76
N HIS A 7 41.88 30.42 -7.94
CA HIS A 7 40.55 29.95 -8.25
C HIS A 7 39.78 31.04 -9.02
N GLY A 8 39.55 30.80 -10.30
CA GLY A 8 38.74 31.64 -11.16
C GLY A 8 37.26 31.62 -10.74
N ARG A 9 36.76 32.77 -10.36
CA ARG A 9 35.36 33.07 -10.02
C ARG A 9 34.57 33.24 -11.32
N LEU A 10 33.71 32.29 -11.67
CA LEU A 10 32.76 32.43 -12.77
C LEU A 10 31.57 33.27 -12.30
N SER A 11 31.49 34.48 -12.83
CA SER A 11 30.37 35.42 -12.67
C SER A 11 29.23 35.02 -13.61
N ILE A 12 28.09 34.63 -13.07
CA ILE A 12 26.86 34.40 -13.84
C ILE A 12 26.19 35.75 -14.05
N ARG A 13 26.18 36.21 -15.29
CA ARG A 13 25.42 37.41 -15.70
C ARG A 13 23.91 37.07 -15.69
N SER A 14 23.16 37.83 -14.91
CA SER A 14 21.70 37.98 -14.95
C SER A 14 21.25 38.44 -16.33
N ILE A 15 20.51 37.63 -17.04
CA ILE A 15 19.80 38.03 -18.26
C ILE A 15 18.38 38.44 -17.82
N ALA A 16 18.11 39.72 -17.85
CA ALA A 16 16.78 40.28 -17.70
C ALA A 16 15.95 39.91 -18.94
N SER A 17 14.89 39.11 -18.74
CA SER A 17 13.93 38.82 -19.79
C SER A 17 12.88 39.95 -19.81
N ALA A 18 12.85 40.71 -20.91
CA ALA A 18 11.81 41.68 -21.22
C ALA A 18 10.49 40.95 -21.47
N SER A 19 9.45 41.32 -20.73
CA SER A 19 8.07 40.91 -20.95
C SER A 19 7.49 41.60 -22.15
N THR A 20 7.32 40.89 -23.25
CA THR A 20 6.46 41.32 -24.37
C THR A 20 5.12 40.58 -24.24
N THR A 21 4.07 41.34 -23.94
CA THR A 21 2.67 40.92 -24.02
C THR A 21 2.28 40.70 -25.48
N PRO A 22 1.74 39.57 -25.89
CA PRO A 22 1.13 39.43 -27.20
C PRO A 22 -0.29 39.98 -27.17
N ALA A 23 -0.60 40.76 -28.21
CA ALA A 23 -1.87 41.39 -28.47
C ALA A 23 -3.04 40.39 -28.55
N SER A 24 -4.17 40.79 -27.99
CA SER A 24 -5.46 40.13 -28.07
C SER A 24 -5.86 39.94 -29.54
N SER A 25 -5.91 38.71 -30.01
CA SER A 25 -6.51 38.34 -31.28
C SER A 25 -8.00 38.07 -31.04
N ALA A 26 -8.83 39.05 -31.45
CA ALA A 26 -10.26 38.89 -31.50
C ALA A 26 -10.65 37.96 -32.67
N TYR A 27 -11.16 36.78 -32.34
CA TYR A 27 -11.82 35.94 -33.32
C TYR A 27 -13.24 36.42 -33.54
N PRO A 28 -13.70 36.60 -34.81
CA PRO A 28 -15.08 36.97 -35.09
C PRO A 28 -16.00 35.77 -34.77
N THR A 29 -17.02 36.03 -33.97
CA THR A 29 -18.16 35.13 -33.73
C THR A 29 -18.91 34.89 -35.05
N PRO A 30 -19.23 33.65 -35.42
CA PRO A 30 -20.09 33.41 -36.59
C PRO A 30 -21.52 33.84 -36.25
N THR A 31 -22.03 34.73 -37.05
CA THR A 31 -23.41 35.15 -37.09
C THR A 31 -24.35 33.97 -37.29
N SER A 32 -25.38 33.88 -36.48
CA SER A 32 -26.47 32.92 -36.60
C SER A 32 -27.14 32.99 -37.95
N SER A 33 -26.95 31.94 -38.74
CA SER A 33 -27.70 31.76 -40.00
C SER A 33 -29.08 31.19 -39.64
N SER A 34 -30.11 32.01 -39.70
CA SER A 34 -31.49 31.59 -39.63
C SER A 34 -31.92 30.98 -40.96
N TYR A 35 -31.94 29.68 -41.05
CA TYR A 35 -32.64 28.99 -42.14
C TYR A 35 -34.09 28.78 -41.74
N PRO A 36 -35.07 29.19 -42.56
CA PRO A 36 -36.46 28.83 -42.33
C PRO A 36 -36.67 27.36 -42.68
N SER A 37 -36.89 26.52 -41.66
CA SER A 37 -37.32 25.14 -41.87
C SER A 37 -38.83 25.13 -42.12
N ALA A 38 -39.22 25.07 -43.37
CA ALA A 38 -40.59 24.79 -43.81
C ALA A 38 -40.70 23.30 -44.11
N TYR A 39 -41.04 22.49 -43.10
CA TYR A 39 -41.61 21.17 -43.29
C TYR A 39 -43.04 21.18 -42.70
N PRO A 40 -44.04 20.75 -43.46
CA PRO A 40 -45.39 20.59 -42.91
C PRO A 40 -45.38 19.48 -41.86
N SER A 41 -45.91 19.78 -40.69
CA SER A 41 -46.20 18.80 -39.64
C SER A 41 -47.38 17.97 -40.14
N GLU A 42 -47.14 16.76 -40.57
CA GLU A 42 -48.20 15.78 -40.67
C GLU A 42 -48.42 15.23 -39.23
N ASP A 43 -49.54 15.65 -38.63
CA ASP A 43 -50.07 15.11 -37.38
C ASP A 43 -50.52 13.68 -37.61
N GLU A 44 -49.63 12.73 -37.53
CA GLU A 44 -49.98 11.34 -37.30
C GLU A 44 -49.93 11.08 -35.78
N ASP A 45 -51.11 11.18 -35.14
CA ASP A 45 -51.42 10.72 -33.79
C ASP A 45 -51.36 9.20 -33.76
N GLU A 46 -50.20 8.63 -33.94
CA GLU A 46 -49.96 7.20 -33.62
C GLU A 46 -49.67 7.08 -32.15
N GLY A 47 -50.67 6.50 -31.44
CA GLY A 47 -50.69 6.20 -30.01
C GLY A 47 -49.34 5.72 -29.50
N LYS A 48 -48.55 6.61 -28.88
CA LYS A 48 -47.37 6.25 -28.08
C LYS A 48 -47.82 5.28 -27.01
N LYS A 49 -47.66 3.96 -27.28
CA LYS A 49 -47.72 2.93 -26.24
C LYS A 49 -46.79 3.38 -25.09
N PRO A 50 -47.29 3.45 -23.84
CA PRO A 50 -46.46 3.83 -22.72
C PRO A 50 -45.31 2.82 -22.67
N THR A 51 -44.10 3.27 -22.96
CA THR A 51 -42.87 2.53 -22.76
C THR A 51 -42.84 2.22 -21.28
N LYS A 52 -43.14 0.94 -20.91
CA LYS A 52 -43.02 0.46 -19.54
C LYS A 52 -41.61 0.81 -19.10
N SER A 53 -41.49 1.85 -18.25
CA SER A 53 -40.24 2.22 -17.63
C SER A 53 -39.72 0.99 -16.91
N ARG A 54 -38.56 0.47 -17.33
CA ARG A 54 -37.93 -0.65 -16.62
C ARG A 54 -37.78 -0.21 -15.16
N PRO A 55 -38.22 -1.03 -14.19
CA PRO A 55 -38.07 -0.66 -12.79
C PRO A 55 -36.59 -0.37 -12.50
N ILE A 56 -36.32 0.83 -12.01
CA ILE A 56 -34.96 1.23 -11.63
C ILE A 56 -34.59 0.37 -10.41
N PHE A 57 -33.52 -0.39 -10.55
CA PHE A 57 -33.03 -1.21 -9.45
C PHE A 57 -32.51 -0.30 -8.32
N ALA A 58 -33.14 -0.39 -7.16
CA ALA A 58 -32.81 0.41 -5.99
C ALA A 58 -31.66 -0.22 -5.20
N PHE A 59 -30.41 -0.03 -5.64
CA PHE A 59 -29.21 -0.61 -5.02
C PHE A 59 -29.12 -0.32 -3.52
N LEU A 60 -29.44 0.89 -3.08
CA LEU A 60 -29.34 1.30 -1.68
C LEU A 60 -30.43 0.69 -0.78
N SER A 61 -31.48 0.07 -1.35
CA SER A 61 -32.48 -0.68 -0.58
C SER A 61 -32.02 -2.10 -0.23
N LEU A 62 -30.92 -2.57 -0.81
CA LEU A 62 -30.32 -3.85 -0.43
C LEU A 62 -29.77 -3.80 1.01
N PRO A 63 -29.81 -4.91 1.75
CA PRO A 63 -29.08 -5.05 3.01
C PRO A 63 -27.58 -4.74 2.85
N SER A 64 -26.94 -4.23 3.89
CA SER A 64 -25.51 -3.85 3.89
C SER A 64 -24.60 -5.02 3.52
N GLU A 65 -24.95 -6.22 3.96
CA GLU A 65 -24.19 -7.46 3.69
C GLU A 65 -24.13 -7.75 2.19
N ILE A 66 -25.25 -7.60 1.51
CA ILE A 66 -25.33 -7.81 0.05
C ILE A 66 -24.54 -6.72 -0.69
N ARG A 67 -24.62 -5.46 -0.23
CA ARG A 67 -23.82 -4.39 -0.82
C ARG A 67 -22.32 -4.64 -0.61
N ASN A 68 -21.91 -5.06 0.58
CA ASN A 68 -20.50 -5.42 0.86
C ASN A 68 -20.02 -6.58 0.00
N HIS A 69 -20.86 -7.59 -0.23
CA HIS A 69 -20.54 -8.69 -1.14
C HIS A 69 -20.35 -8.18 -2.59
N ILE A 70 -21.21 -7.27 -3.04
CA ILE A 70 -21.05 -6.64 -4.36
C ILE A 70 -19.72 -5.84 -4.41
N TYR A 71 -19.38 -5.09 -3.35
CA TYR A 71 -18.09 -4.38 -3.29
C TYR A 71 -16.90 -5.33 -3.37
N SER A 72 -16.94 -6.46 -2.65
CA SER A 72 -15.88 -7.46 -2.74
C SER A 72 -15.69 -8.02 -4.15
N LEU A 73 -16.79 -8.27 -4.88
CA LEU A 73 -16.73 -8.71 -6.28
C LEU A 73 -16.14 -7.64 -7.21
N VAL A 74 -16.50 -6.38 -7.01
CA VAL A 74 -15.94 -5.27 -7.82
C VAL A 74 -14.44 -5.11 -7.58
N PHE A 75 -13.99 -5.25 -6.33
CA PHE A 75 -12.57 -5.10 -5.97
C PHE A 75 -11.76 -6.38 -6.12
N ALA A 76 -12.38 -7.52 -6.46
CA ALA A 76 -11.68 -8.80 -6.63
C ALA A 76 -10.53 -8.76 -7.65
N ASN A 77 -10.59 -7.85 -8.62
CA ASN A 77 -9.52 -7.66 -9.61
C ASN A 77 -8.40 -6.69 -9.14
N ALA A 78 -8.50 -6.14 -7.94
CA ALA A 78 -7.42 -5.32 -7.39
C ALA A 78 -6.24 -6.22 -6.99
N PRO A 79 -4.99 -5.71 -7.06
CA PRO A 79 -3.83 -6.47 -6.59
C PRO A 79 -4.00 -6.83 -5.10
N PRO A 80 -3.53 -8.01 -4.67
CA PRO A 80 -3.63 -8.43 -3.26
C PRO A 80 -2.85 -7.48 -2.31
N VAL A 81 -1.77 -6.88 -2.81
CA VAL A 81 -1.01 -5.85 -2.10
C VAL A 81 -0.95 -4.60 -2.98
N ILE A 82 -1.36 -3.48 -2.42
CA ILE A 82 -1.48 -2.19 -3.11
C ILE A 82 -0.41 -1.24 -2.57
N ASP A 83 0.45 -0.76 -3.45
CA ASP A 83 1.44 0.26 -3.07
C ASP A 83 0.75 1.59 -2.73
N LEU A 84 1.11 2.18 -1.59
CA LEU A 84 0.70 3.54 -1.23
C LEU A 84 1.50 4.58 -2.05
N ASP A 85 1.24 4.59 -3.35
CA ASP A 85 1.87 5.47 -4.33
C ASP A 85 0.81 6.10 -5.26
N PRO A 86 0.91 7.39 -5.59
CA PRO A 86 -0.02 8.07 -6.49
C PRO A 86 -0.20 7.41 -7.85
N ASN A 87 0.85 6.77 -8.38
CA ASN A 87 0.77 6.09 -9.67
C ASN A 87 -0.11 4.85 -9.62
N THR A 88 0.00 4.08 -8.53
CA THR A 88 -0.84 2.89 -8.30
C THR A 88 -2.30 3.29 -8.24
N PHE A 89 -2.66 4.33 -7.49
CA PHE A 89 -4.03 4.83 -7.43
C PHE A 89 -4.51 5.39 -8.78
N SER A 90 -3.63 6.02 -9.55
CA SER A 90 -3.96 6.46 -10.92
C SER A 90 -4.25 5.27 -11.85
N LEU A 91 -3.53 4.17 -11.71
CA LEU A 91 -3.80 2.92 -12.45
C LEU A 91 -5.14 2.30 -12.04
N LEU A 92 -5.40 2.17 -10.74
CA LEU A 92 -6.68 1.65 -10.23
C LEU A 92 -7.85 2.49 -10.72
N HIS A 93 -7.71 3.82 -10.74
CA HIS A 93 -8.72 4.72 -11.28
C HIS A 93 -8.91 4.52 -12.79
N ARG A 94 -7.82 4.41 -13.57
CA ARG A 94 -7.86 4.17 -15.02
C ARG A 94 -8.56 2.85 -15.37
N HIS A 95 -8.35 1.81 -14.57
CA HIS A 95 -9.01 0.51 -14.70
C HIS A 95 -10.43 0.49 -14.10
N LYS A 96 -10.96 1.65 -13.70
CA LYS A 96 -12.31 1.82 -13.11
C LYS A 96 -12.56 1.03 -11.82
N LEU A 97 -11.53 0.48 -11.19
CA LEU A 97 -11.65 -0.25 -9.92
C LEU A 97 -12.16 0.66 -8.80
N LEU A 98 -11.88 1.96 -8.87
CA LEU A 98 -12.37 2.95 -7.91
C LEU A 98 -13.65 3.68 -8.36
N ALA A 99 -14.35 3.18 -9.39
CA ALA A 99 -15.55 3.84 -9.92
C ALA A 99 -16.66 4.00 -8.89
N LEU A 100 -16.79 3.04 -7.97
CA LEU A 100 -17.77 3.09 -6.88
C LEU A 100 -17.60 4.30 -5.96
N PHE A 101 -16.38 4.82 -5.85
CA PHE A 101 -16.10 6.00 -5.01
C PHE A 101 -16.76 7.29 -5.54
N SER A 102 -17.27 7.28 -6.77
CA SER A 102 -17.90 8.44 -7.42
C SER A 102 -19.40 8.32 -7.62
N VAL A 103 -20.04 7.25 -7.12
CA VAL A 103 -21.47 6.97 -7.41
C VAL A 103 -22.41 7.79 -6.56
N SER A 104 -22.27 7.76 -5.25
CA SER A 104 -23.05 8.54 -4.28
C SER A 104 -22.28 8.67 -2.97
N ARG A 105 -22.69 9.58 -2.08
CA ARG A 105 -22.03 9.77 -0.78
C ARG A 105 -22.08 8.49 0.07
N GLN A 106 -23.19 7.78 0.08
CA GLN A 106 -23.32 6.55 0.86
C GLN A 106 -22.45 5.45 0.27
N VAL A 107 -22.53 5.20 -1.05
CA VAL A 107 -21.69 4.18 -1.71
C VAL A 107 -20.21 4.55 -1.58
N HIS A 108 -19.84 5.82 -1.66
CA HIS A 108 -18.48 6.28 -1.41
C HIS A 108 -18.00 5.86 -0.01
N SER A 109 -18.78 6.18 1.02
CA SER A 109 -18.41 5.85 2.41
C SER A 109 -18.26 4.34 2.63
N GLU A 110 -19.24 3.56 2.16
CA GLU A 110 -19.22 2.10 2.31
C GLU A 110 -18.11 1.44 1.48
N ALA A 111 -18.01 1.79 0.20
CA ALA A 111 -17.03 1.20 -0.70
C ALA A 111 -15.58 1.58 -0.34
N THR A 112 -15.32 2.81 0.11
CA THR A 112 -13.99 3.21 0.58
C THR A 112 -13.63 2.48 1.87
N HIS A 113 -14.53 2.40 2.84
CA HIS A 113 -14.30 1.63 4.06
C HIS A 113 -14.00 0.16 3.72
N HIS A 114 -14.82 -0.47 2.87
CA HIS A 114 -14.62 -1.85 2.44
C HIS A 114 -13.25 -2.03 1.77
N PHE A 115 -12.90 -1.17 0.82
CA PHE A 115 -11.62 -1.23 0.10
C PHE A 115 -10.42 -1.12 1.03
N PHE A 116 -10.39 -0.13 1.93
CA PHE A 116 -9.27 0.09 2.83
C PHE A 116 -9.21 -0.93 3.99
N SER A 117 -10.33 -1.56 4.35
CA SER A 117 -10.35 -2.58 5.41
C SER A 117 -10.06 -3.99 4.92
N THR A 118 -10.23 -4.29 3.63
CA THR A 118 -10.06 -5.66 3.12
C THR A 118 -8.74 -5.91 2.40
N HIS A 119 -8.12 -4.85 1.86
CA HIS A 119 -6.87 -4.99 1.12
C HIS A 119 -5.65 -4.75 2.01
N THR A 120 -4.53 -5.33 1.61
CA THR A 120 -3.22 -5.05 2.20
C THR A 120 -2.56 -3.89 1.46
N PHE A 121 -2.06 -2.91 2.19
CA PHE A 121 -1.39 -1.75 1.60
C PHE A 121 0.09 -1.74 1.96
N ARG A 122 0.95 -1.55 0.95
CA ARG A 122 2.40 -1.44 1.19
C ARG A 122 2.75 -0.03 1.63
N LEU A 123 3.34 0.08 2.84
CA LEU A 123 3.64 1.36 3.47
C LEU A 123 4.69 2.14 2.68
N PHE A 124 5.79 1.49 2.34
CA PHE A 124 6.85 2.07 1.53
C PHE A 124 6.85 1.44 0.15
N PRO A 125 6.41 2.18 -0.89
CA PRO A 125 6.29 1.62 -2.23
C PRO A 125 7.66 1.21 -2.78
N THR A 126 7.71 0.01 -3.36
CA THR A 126 8.89 -0.53 -4.02
C THR A 126 8.61 -0.73 -5.50
N TYR A 127 9.63 -0.52 -6.34
CA TYR A 127 9.50 -0.75 -7.77
C TYR A 127 10.32 -1.98 -8.17
N PRO A 128 9.72 -2.94 -8.88
CA PRO A 128 10.47 -4.04 -9.50
C PRO A 128 11.63 -3.49 -10.34
N GLY A 129 12.84 -3.95 -10.08
CA GLY A 129 14.06 -3.53 -10.79
C GLY A 129 14.56 -2.11 -10.49
N ARG A 130 13.98 -1.39 -9.53
CA ARG A 130 14.42 -0.05 -9.12
C ARG A 130 14.52 0.10 -7.61
N TYR A 131 15.25 -0.79 -6.99
CA TYR A 131 15.36 -0.93 -5.53
C TYR A 131 15.84 0.32 -4.78
N PHE A 132 16.47 1.27 -5.47
CA PHE A 132 17.08 2.46 -4.83
C PHE A 132 16.25 3.73 -4.97
N LYS A 133 15.15 3.71 -5.72
CA LYS A 133 14.29 4.88 -5.90
C LYS A 133 12.95 4.65 -5.20
N THR A 134 12.94 4.90 -3.90
CA THR A 134 11.69 4.93 -3.13
C THR A 134 11.01 6.27 -3.28
N LYS A 135 9.71 6.27 -3.54
CA LYS A 135 8.87 7.45 -3.46
C LYS A 135 8.39 7.65 -2.03
N LYS A 136 8.01 8.89 -1.71
CA LYS A 136 7.35 9.16 -0.43
C LYS A 136 6.02 8.40 -0.37
N PRO A 137 5.72 7.75 0.76
CA PRO A 137 4.44 7.06 0.94
C PRO A 137 3.27 8.03 0.80
N LEU A 138 2.17 7.53 0.25
CA LEU A 138 0.94 8.31 0.09
C LEU A 138 0.15 8.44 1.41
N LEU A 139 0.47 7.62 2.41
CA LEU A 139 -0.28 7.52 3.67
C LEU A 139 -0.58 8.90 4.29
N ALA A 140 0.43 9.76 4.37
CA ALA A 140 0.29 11.12 4.93
C ALA A 140 -0.73 12.00 4.18
N ARG A 141 -1.05 11.67 2.92
CA ARG A 141 -1.99 12.42 2.07
C ARG A 141 -3.40 11.83 2.08
N LEU A 142 -3.56 10.62 2.60
CA LEU A 142 -4.88 10.01 2.73
C LEU A 142 -5.67 10.76 3.80
N PRO A 143 -6.97 11.00 3.59
CA PRO A 143 -7.85 11.48 4.64
C PRO A 143 -7.79 10.60 5.89
N VAL A 144 -7.96 11.19 7.08
CA VAL A 144 -7.87 10.47 8.36
C VAL A 144 -8.81 9.26 8.40
N HIS A 145 -10.03 9.40 7.90
CA HIS A 145 -11.01 8.31 7.89
C HIS A 145 -10.60 7.11 7.01
N TYR A 146 -9.79 7.33 5.95
CA TYR A 146 -9.22 6.21 5.18
C TYR A 146 -8.07 5.55 5.94
N ARG A 147 -7.20 6.35 6.59
CA ARG A 147 -6.15 5.81 7.46
C ARG A 147 -6.74 4.99 8.60
N ALA A 148 -7.78 5.49 9.24
CA ALA A 148 -8.50 4.77 10.29
C ALA A 148 -9.19 3.48 9.80
N SER A 149 -9.48 3.35 8.51
CA SER A 149 -10.09 2.14 7.94
C SER A 149 -9.08 1.05 7.60
N LEU A 150 -7.77 1.35 7.60
CA LEU A 150 -6.72 0.37 7.29
C LEU A 150 -6.66 -0.71 8.36
N THR A 151 -6.69 -1.97 7.94
CA THR A 151 -6.55 -3.15 8.83
C THR A 151 -5.26 -3.91 8.61
N ASN A 152 -4.71 -3.86 7.39
CA ASN A 152 -3.52 -4.60 6.99
C ASN A 152 -2.52 -3.66 6.31
N LEU A 153 -1.27 -3.63 6.81
CA LEU A 153 -0.14 -2.98 6.14
C LEU A 153 0.95 -3.99 5.85
N GLU A 154 1.68 -3.77 4.77
CA GLU A 154 2.88 -4.54 4.43
C GLU A 154 4.12 -3.64 4.51
N LEU A 155 5.13 -4.12 5.21
CA LEU A 155 6.49 -3.61 5.21
C LEU A 155 7.35 -4.56 4.40
N ARG A 156 7.77 -4.13 3.19
CA ARG A 156 8.59 -4.99 2.31
C ARG A 156 10.05 -4.61 2.45
N LEU A 157 10.85 -5.54 2.96
CA LEU A 157 12.28 -5.37 3.22
C LEU A 157 13.09 -6.06 2.13
N GLY A 158 14.14 -5.40 1.66
CA GLY A 158 14.99 -5.92 0.61
C GLY A 158 15.79 -4.85 -0.13
N PRO A 159 15.18 -3.76 -0.58
CA PRO A 159 15.91 -2.72 -1.27
C PRO A 159 16.80 -1.91 -0.31
N GLY A 160 17.98 -1.52 -0.80
CA GLY A 160 18.83 -0.60 -0.04
C GLY A 160 19.84 -1.22 0.91
N TRP A 161 20.31 -2.43 0.62
CA TRP A 161 21.28 -3.16 1.44
C TRP A 161 22.52 -2.38 1.86
N ASN A 162 23.06 -1.53 0.97
CA ASN A 162 24.26 -0.72 1.23
C ASN A 162 23.91 0.64 1.81
N ASN A 163 22.71 1.12 1.55
CA ASN A 163 22.28 2.44 1.98
C ASN A 163 20.76 2.44 2.10
N PRO A 164 20.18 2.60 3.31
CA PRO A 164 18.76 2.61 3.51
C PRO A 164 18.09 3.68 2.66
N PRO A 165 16.88 3.41 2.11
CA PRO A 165 16.15 4.41 1.36
C PRO A 165 15.83 5.63 2.24
N ARG A 166 16.28 6.81 1.85
CA ARG A 166 16.11 8.06 2.64
C ARG A 166 14.65 8.42 2.94
N GLY A 167 13.71 7.89 2.15
CA GLY A 167 12.27 8.14 2.35
C GLY A 167 11.60 7.15 3.30
N TRP A 168 12.32 6.17 3.82
CA TRP A 168 11.79 5.18 4.77
C TRP A 168 12.04 5.67 6.19
N VAL A 169 11.27 6.67 6.57
CA VAL A 169 11.35 7.28 7.89
C VAL A 169 9.95 7.23 8.50
N VAL A 170 9.86 6.69 9.70
CA VAL A 170 8.66 6.70 10.52
C VAL A 170 8.73 7.93 11.41
N ASN A 171 7.73 8.79 11.29
CA ASN A 171 7.57 9.98 12.13
C ASN A 171 6.09 10.42 12.11
N ASP A 172 5.72 11.36 12.96
CA ASP A 172 4.35 11.89 13.10
C ASP A 172 3.77 12.37 11.75
N ALA A 173 4.64 12.93 10.86
CA ALA A 173 4.20 13.41 9.55
C ALA A 173 3.77 12.28 8.59
N LEU A 174 4.10 11.03 8.88
CA LEU A 174 3.67 9.87 8.10
C LEU A 174 2.19 9.56 8.35
N GLY A 175 1.67 9.86 9.55
CA GLY A 175 0.27 9.69 9.91
C GLY A 175 -0.11 8.25 10.27
N LEU A 176 0.84 7.44 10.71
CA LEU A 176 0.60 6.07 11.19
C LEU A 176 -0.27 6.04 12.44
N ALA A 177 -0.15 7.04 13.31
CA ALA A 177 -0.98 7.16 14.52
C ALA A 177 -2.49 7.19 14.24
N ASP A 178 -2.90 7.64 13.05
CA ASP A 178 -4.30 7.63 12.62
C ASP A 178 -4.81 6.24 12.16
N CYS A 179 -3.91 5.25 12.02
CA CYS A 179 -4.27 3.89 11.61
C CYS A 179 -4.80 3.07 12.81
N THR A 180 -5.85 3.55 13.45
CA THR A 180 -6.37 3.02 14.72
C THR A 180 -6.94 1.61 14.64
N ASN A 181 -7.33 1.16 13.46
CA ASN A 181 -7.88 -0.18 13.22
C ASN A 181 -6.88 -1.16 12.61
N LEU A 182 -5.61 -0.77 12.51
CA LEU A 182 -4.58 -1.65 11.98
C LEU A 182 -4.36 -2.82 12.93
N ARG A 183 -4.55 -4.05 12.43
CA ARG A 183 -4.47 -5.30 13.22
C ARG A 183 -3.31 -6.18 12.80
N VAL A 184 -3.01 -6.22 11.51
CA VAL A 184 -1.97 -7.09 10.95
C VAL A 184 -0.91 -6.24 10.25
N LEU A 185 0.33 -6.40 10.69
CA LEU A 185 1.50 -5.88 9.99
C LEU A 185 2.22 -7.05 9.32
N LYS A 186 2.21 -7.09 8.00
CA LYS A 186 2.95 -8.07 7.22
C LYS A 186 4.37 -7.57 6.98
N VAL A 187 5.36 -8.40 7.27
CA VAL A 187 6.76 -8.10 7.03
C VAL A 187 7.28 -9.09 6.00
N PHE A 188 7.47 -8.63 4.78
CA PHE A 188 7.97 -9.46 3.68
C PHE A 188 9.46 -9.21 3.45
N VAL A 189 10.28 -10.24 3.54
CA VAL A 189 11.73 -10.17 3.32
C VAL A 189 12.09 -10.75 1.95
N GLU A 190 12.62 -9.92 1.05
CA GLU A 190 12.94 -10.35 -0.33
C GLU A 190 14.17 -11.25 -0.39
N CYS A 191 15.18 -10.96 0.40
CA CYS A 191 16.39 -11.79 0.47
C CYS A 191 17.10 -11.57 1.81
N ASP A 192 17.90 -12.57 2.21
CA ASP A 192 18.69 -12.51 3.43
C ASP A 192 20.01 -11.76 3.18
N PRO A 193 20.24 -10.61 3.83
CA PRO A 193 21.48 -9.87 3.69
C PRO A 193 22.68 -10.61 4.27
N SER A 194 22.49 -11.52 5.20
CA SER A 194 23.58 -12.35 5.79
C SER A 194 24.07 -13.46 4.85
N ASN A 195 23.34 -13.71 3.76
CA ASN A 195 23.75 -14.70 2.77
C ASN A 195 25.12 -14.32 2.17
N GLY A 196 26.04 -15.28 2.09
CA GLY A 196 27.39 -15.11 1.59
C GLY A 196 27.51 -14.52 0.17
N ILE A 197 26.45 -14.62 -0.65
CA ILE A 197 26.38 -13.99 -1.99
C ILE A 197 26.52 -12.47 -1.90
N PHE A 198 26.05 -11.85 -0.80
CA PHE A 198 26.09 -10.41 -0.59
C PHE A 198 27.34 -9.94 0.18
N LYS A 199 28.25 -10.85 0.51
CA LYS A 199 29.48 -10.54 1.20
C LYS A 199 30.34 -9.56 0.37
N GLY A 200 30.68 -8.43 0.95
CA GLY A 200 31.43 -7.36 0.26
C GLY A 200 30.55 -6.29 -0.43
N PHE A 201 29.25 -6.52 -0.59
CA PHE A 201 28.33 -5.52 -1.14
C PHE A 201 27.59 -4.71 -0.06
N ARG A 202 27.89 -4.93 1.22
CA ARG A 202 27.24 -4.29 2.36
C ARG A 202 28.10 -3.22 3.00
N ALA A 203 27.49 -2.22 3.60
CA ALA A 203 28.16 -1.19 4.39
C ALA A 203 28.79 -1.72 5.69
N GLY A 204 28.45 -2.93 6.10
CA GLY A 204 28.97 -3.62 7.30
C GLY A 204 28.06 -4.80 7.67
N ASP A 205 28.62 -5.74 8.42
CA ASP A 205 27.85 -6.88 8.89
C ASP A 205 26.73 -6.44 9.86
N GLY A 206 25.53 -6.97 9.67
CA GLY A 206 24.35 -6.64 10.48
C GLY A 206 23.81 -5.23 10.32
N PHE A 207 24.30 -4.46 9.33
CA PHE A 207 23.83 -3.06 9.11
C PHE A 207 22.37 -3.01 8.68
N TYR A 208 22.00 -3.84 7.69
CA TYR A 208 20.64 -3.84 7.16
C TYR A 208 19.67 -4.51 8.11
N GLU A 209 20.12 -5.53 8.82
CA GLU A 209 19.37 -6.20 9.87
C GLU A 209 18.97 -5.21 10.97
N ARG A 210 19.93 -4.43 11.49
CA ARG A 210 19.65 -3.39 12.49
C ARG A 210 18.73 -2.29 11.96
N PHE A 211 18.91 -1.87 10.71
CA PHE A 211 18.01 -0.91 10.07
C PHE A 211 16.58 -1.46 10.00
N SER A 212 16.41 -2.70 9.58
CA SER A 212 15.10 -3.33 9.44
C SER A 212 14.41 -3.54 10.78
N GLN A 213 15.18 -3.95 11.81
CA GLN A 213 14.70 -4.06 13.19
C GLN A 213 14.24 -2.70 13.73
N GLY A 214 15.06 -1.66 13.58
CA GLY A 214 14.72 -0.30 13.98
C GLY A 214 13.48 0.23 13.26
N LEU A 215 13.34 -0.04 11.96
CA LEU A 215 12.17 0.38 11.19
C LEU A 215 10.89 -0.33 11.67
N LEU A 216 10.96 -1.63 11.92
CA LEU A 216 9.84 -2.40 12.50
C LEU A 216 9.48 -1.87 13.90
N GLU A 217 10.47 -1.60 14.73
CA GLU A 217 10.29 -1.03 16.07
C GLU A 217 9.57 0.31 16.00
N ASP A 218 10.01 1.21 15.12
CA ASP A 218 9.40 2.53 14.95
C ASP A 218 7.94 2.41 14.48
N VAL A 219 7.64 1.51 13.54
CA VAL A 219 6.26 1.26 13.09
C VAL A 219 5.39 0.73 14.23
N LEU A 220 5.89 -0.22 15.03
CA LEU A 220 5.12 -0.80 16.14
C LEU A 220 4.91 0.19 17.30
N LYS A 221 5.81 1.13 17.51
CA LYS A 221 5.64 2.24 18.46
C LYS A 221 4.50 3.18 18.04
N GLU A 222 4.48 3.55 16.75
CA GLU A 222 3.46 4.47 16.22
C GLU A 222 2.07 3.83 16.14
N VAL A 223 1.99 2.50 15.98
CA VAL A 223 0.71 1.80 15.80
C VAL A 223 0.53 0.69 16.84
N PRO A 224 0.16 1.04 18.08
CA PRO A 224 -0.04 0.06 19.14
C PRO A 224 -1.22 -0.90 18.88
N SER A 225 -2.15 -0.54 17.99
CA SER A 225 -3.32 -1.36 17.62
C SER A 225 -2.96 -2.65 16.87
N VAL A 226 -1.76 -2.77 16.30
CA VAL A 226 -1.26 -4.01 15.69
C VAL A 226 -1.26 -5.13 16.74
N ARG A 227 -1.84 -6.26 16.36
CA ARG A 227 -1.89 -7.48 17.21
C ARG A 227 -1.00 -8.58 16.67
N VAL A 228 -0.94 -8.69 15.35
CA VAL A 228 -0.22 -9.77 14.66
C VAL A 228 0.85 -9.16 13.77
N VAL A 229 2.06 -9.68 13.84
CA VAL A 229 3.13 -9.44 12.86
C VAL A 229 3.32 -10.73 12.08
N GLU A 230 2.94 -10.71 10.80
CA GLU A 230 3.05 -11.84 9.89
C GLU A 230 4.35 -11.73 9.10
N PHE A 231 5.26 -12.67 9.26
CA PHE A 231 6.50 -12.74 8.52
C PHE A 231 6.36 -13.61 7.29
N ASP A 232 6.85 -13.14 6.15
CA ASP A 232 6.91 -13.89 4.91
C ASP A 232 8.17 -13.53 4.13
N ALA A 233 8.58 -14.36 3.19
CA ALA A 233 9.82 -14.15 2.46
C ALA A 233 9.87 -14.96 1.16
N TYR A 234 10.87 -14.67 0.31
CA TYR A 234 11.23 -15.59 -0.77
C TYR A 234 12.00 -16.81 -0.24
N LYS A 235 12.02 -17.88 -1.03
CA LYS A 235 12.61 -19.19 -0.68
C LYS A 235 14.09 -19.15 -0.28
N SER A 236 14.81 -18.09 -0.67
CA SER A 236 16.22 -17.90 -0.30
C SER A 236 16.44 -17.47 1.15
N VAL A 237 15.40 -17.04 1.84
CA VAL A 237 15.49 -16.53 3.22
C VAL A 237 15.30 -17.67 4.20
N MET A 238 16.20 -17.77 5.20
CA MET A 238 16.12 -18.78 6.26
C MET A 238 15.33 -18.24 7.44
N ARG A 239 14.45 -19.08 8.00
CA ARG A 239 13.65 -18.74 9.19
C ARG A 239 14.54 -18.41 10.38
N ASN A 240 15.61 -19.20 10.58
CA ASN A 240 16.55 -19.06 11.69
C ASN A 240 17.73 -18.15 11.35
N GLY A 241 17.67 -17.42 10.20
CA GLY A 241 18.70 -16.43 9.84
C GLY A 241 18.62 -15.18 10.71
N ASP A 242 19.74 -14.48 10.87
CA ASP A 242 19.87 -13.28 11.73
C ASP A 242 18.84 -12.21 11.41
N MET A 243 18.45 -12.09 10.13
CA MET A 243 17.44 -11.13 9.70
C MET A 243 16.07 -11.43 10.31
N ILE A 244 15.57 -12.65 10.13
CA ILE A 244 14.25 -13.05 10.60
C ILE A 244 14.23 -13.19 12.12
N ALA A 245 15.26 -13.80 12.70
CA ALA A 245 15.38 -13.95 14.16
C ALA A 245 15.32 -12.59 14.88
N GLY A 246 16.07 -11.61 14.37
CA GLY A 246 16.05 -10.26 14.95
C GLY A 246 14.71 -9.53 14.78
N LEU A 247 14.01 -9.73 13.66
CA LEU A 247 12.66 -9.15 13.45
C LEU A 247 11.61 -9.81 14.37
N VAL A 248 11.71 -11.13 14.57
CA VAL A 248 10.84 -11.87 15.49
C VAL A 248 11.08 -11.41 16.93
N GLU A 249 12.34 -11.19 17.31
CA GLU A 249 12.67 -10.65 18.63
C GLU A 249 12.05 -9.27 18.87
N VAL A 250 12.06 -8.38 17.85
CA VAL A 250 11.39 -7.09 17.94
C VAL A 250 9.89 -7.28 18.14
N ALA A 251 9.23 -8.15 17.36
CA ALA A 251 7.80 -8.40 17.52
C ALA A 251 7.45 -8.95 18.91
N ALA A 252 8.27 -9.86 19.44
CA ALA A 252 8.11 -10.41 20.78
C ALA A 252 8.28 -9.34 21.88
N ARG A 253 9.24 -8.44 21.72
CA ARG A 253 9.46 -7.30 22.66
C ARG A 253 8.25 -6.39 22.77
N PHE A 254 7.48 -6.27 21.68
CA PHE A 254 6.22 -5.51 21.65
C PHE A 254 4.99 -6.38 21.96
N GLU A 255 5.17 -7.60 22.45
CA GLU A 255 4.11 -8.56 22.80
C GLU A 255 3.13 -8.82 21.63
N LYS A 256 3.66 -8.85 20.40
CA LYS A 256 2.84 -9.13 19.22
C LYS A 256 2.84 -10.62 18.92
N VAL A 257 1.67 -11.11 18.46
CA VAL A 257 1.56 -12.48 17.97
C VAL A 257 2.33 -12.61 16.68
N VAL A 258 3.23 -13.59 16.58
CA VAL A 258 3.99 -13.90 15.38
C VAL A 258 3.20 -14.86 14.51
N GLY A 259 2.96 -14.47 13.25
CA GLY A 259 2.37 -15.31 12.21
C GLY A 259 3.37 -15.58 11.09
N TRP A 260 3.08 -16.58 10.26
CA TRP A 260 3.90 -16.96 9.10
C TRP A 260 3.06 -16.88 7.83
N GLY A 261 3.60 -16.20 6.82
CA GLY A 261 2.94 -16.04 5.55
C GLY A 261 3.08 -17.25 4.61
N PRO A 262 2.23 -17.31 3.58
CA PRO A 262 2.12 -18.48 2.71
C PRO A 262 3.22 -18.59 1.64
N GLU A 263 3.90 -17.50 1.26
CA GLU A 263 4.84 -17.49 0.13
C GLU A 263 6.09 -18.32 0.40
N ARG A 264 6.65 -18.17 1.60
CA ARG A 264 7.84 -18.94 2.03
C ARG A 264 7.50 -20.35 2.51
N GLU A 265 6.26 -20.58 2.97
CA GLU A 265 5.78 -21.88 3.43
C GLU A 265 6.65 -22.51 4.53
N TRP A 266 7.14 -21.73 5.48
CA TRP A 266 8.02 -22.19 6.57
C TRP A 266 7.47 -23.35 7.41
N GLU A 267 6.16 -23.52 7.43
CA GLU A 267 5.53 -24.68 8.08
C GLU A 267 5.89 -26.00 7.39
N LYS A 268 6.22 -25.96 6.09
CA LYS A 268 6.63 -27.15 5.33
C LYS A 268 8.10 -27.52 5.52
N ASP A 269 8.94 -26.58 5.97
CA ASP A 269 10.37 -26.82 6.18
C ASP A 269 10.63 -27.76 7.38
N ASN A 270 9.68 -27.91 8.29
CA ASN A 270 9.75 -28.86 9.41
C ASN A 270 8.47 -29.70 9.51
N PRO A 271 8.28 -30.70 8.62
CA PRO A 271 7.10 -31.59 8.65
C PRO A 271 6.99 -32.42 9.94
N HIS A 272 8.01 -32.40 10.80
CA HIS A 272 8.07 -33.12 12.07
C HIS A 272 8.09 -32.20 13.30
N ALA A 273 7.77 -30.91 13.16
CA ALA A 273 7.73 -29.96 14.29
C ALA A 273 6.87 -30.44 15.47
N TRP A 274 5.87 -31.27 15.22
CA TRP A 274 5.06 -31.90 16.25
C TRP A 274 5.83 -32.97 17.06
N LEU A 275 6.84 -33.63 16.46
CA LEU A 275 7.71 -34.57 17.15
C LEU A 275 8.69 -33.83 18.08
N ASP A 276 9.23 -32.69 17.63
CA ASP A 276 10.13 -31.88 18.44
C ASP A 276 9.41 -31.32 19.67
N ALA A 277 8.11 -31.00 19.53
CA ALA A 277 7.27 -30.55 20.63
C ALA A 277 6.96 -31.64 21.67
N ILE A 278 7.02 -32.91 21.26
CA ILE A 278 6.79 -34.07 22.17
C ILE A 278 8.10 -34.50 22.87
N LEU A 279 9.25 -34.20 22.27
CA LEU A 279 10.55 -34.62 22.76
C LEU A 279 11.24 -33.59 23.69
N ILE A 280 10.60 -32.47 24.00
CA ILE A 280 11.10 -31.54 25.03
C ILE A 280 10.92 -32.24 26.39
N PRO A 281 12.00 -32.52 27.14
CA PRO A 281 11.87 -33.04 28.50
C PRO A 281 11.14 -32.05 29.39
N ASP A 282 10.30 -32.55 30.31
CA ASP A 282 9.47 -31.77 31.25
C ASP A 282 10.24 -30.90 32.26
N ASP A 283 11.55 -30.72 32.12
CA ASP A 283 12.42 -30.09 33.12
C ASP A 283 12.78 -28.61 32.82
N GLU A 284 12.36 -28.06 31.70
CA GLU A 284 12.46 -26.61 31.48
C GLU A 284 11.05 -25.96 31.47
N GLU A 285 10.80 -25.04 32.42
CA GLU A 285 9.54 -24.29 32.47
C GLU A 285 9.19 -23.73 31.09
N PRO A 286 7.99 -24.02 30.57
CA PRO A 286 7.62 -23.59 29.22
C PRO A 286 7.62 -22.09 29.17
N ILE A 287 8.38 -21.54 28.24
CA ILE A 287 8.17 -20.20 27.73
C ILE A 287 6.71 -20.15 27.32
N LYS A 288 5.90 -19.41 28.09
CA LYS A 288 4.44 -19.35 28.00
C LYS A 288 4.01 -19.22 26.54
N ASP A 289 3.34 -20.26 26.08
CA ASP A 289 2.49 -20.38 24.90
C ASP A 289 2.62 -19.26 23.85
N ILE A 290 3.54 -19.40 22.91
CA ILE A 290 3.41 -18.80 21.60
C ILE A 290 2.31 -19.60 20.89
N LYS A 291 1.07 -19.22 21.11
CA LYS A 291 -0.07 -19.72 20.32
C LYS A 291 0.13 -19.28 18.88
N VAL A 292 0.61 -20.20 18.07
CA VAL A 292 0.57 -20.09 16.62
C VAL A 292 -0.91 -20.08 16.24
N ALA A 293 -1.44 -18.89 15.93
CA ALA A 293 -2.78 -18.78 15.38
C ALA A 293 -2.73 -19.20 13.92
N ASN A 294 -2.83 -20.50 13.67
CA ASN A 294 -3.11 -21.05 12.36
C ASN A 294 -4.55 -20.71 12.00
N SER A 295 -4.72 -20.15 10.83
CA SER A 295 -5.96 -19.91 10.09
C SER A 295 -7.00 -19.05 10.84
N ILE A 296 -7.00 -17.77 10.53
CA ILE A 296 -8.27 -17.05 10.50
C ILE A 296 -8.98 -17.58 9.24
N ALA A 297 -9.78 -18.64 9.44
CA ALA A 297 -10.78 -19.03 8.49
C ALA A 297 -11.64 -17.80 8.22
N VAL A 298 -11.72 -17.42 6.97
CA VAL A 298 -12.74 -16.51 6.46
C VAL A 298 -14.07 -17.19 6.79
N ALA A 299 -14.69 -16.78 7.88
CA ALA A 299 -16.06 -17.09 8.15
C ALA A 299 -16.89 -16.00 7.48
N SER A 300 -17.64 -16.46 6.51
CA SER A 300 -18.79 -15.89 5.81
C SER A 300 -19.52 -14.76 6.55
#